data_61a6eabbb35c12672356bac552ee90ce
#
_entry.id   61a6eabbb35c12672356bac552ee90ce
#
_cell.length_a   1.000
_cell.length_b   1.000
_cell.length_c   1.000
_cell.angle_alpha   90.00
_cell.angle_beta   90.00
_cell.angle_gamma   90.00
#
_symmetry.space_group_name_H-M   'P 1'
#
loop_
_entity.id
_entity.type
_entity.pdbx_description
1 polymer ?
#
loop_
_entity_poly.entity_id
_entity_poly.type
_entity_poly.pdbx_seq_one_letter_code
_entity_poly.pdbx_strand_id
1 'polypeptide(L)'
;MLFRSNCKLTNPDDRDFHIGIGFDRTTAAEIENGTISISDNPTGTDPFKQASVIVEMTPHYRAKYHPNWNLPLLQQLGGKQVKVVGQLLMDNEHNDSSQNCAFDDHDLDHCWRASVWELHPVTAFYVCSSQSPCAGDSTEGWTALDDWNEQ
;
A
#
# COMPACT_ATOMS: atom_id res chain seq x y z
N MET A 1 -0.24 -4.45 4.34
CA MET A 1 0.28 -3.74 3.16
C MET A 1 0.68 -4.78 2.14
N LEU A 2 0.26 -4.64 0.90
CA LEU A 2 0.54 -5.59 -0.18
C LEU A 2 1.36 -4.89 -1.26
N PHE A 3 2.34 -5.61 -1.81
CA PHE A 3 3.19 -5.08 -2.88
C PHE A 3 2.89 -5.78 -4.19
N ARG A 4 2.72 -5.00 -5.23
CA ARG A 4 2.67 -5.47 -6.61
C ARG A 4 3.53 -4.57 -7.46
N SER A 5 4.23 -5.14 -8.42
CA SER A 5 4.93 -4.36 -9.43
C SER A 5 4.38 -4.75 -10.80
N ASN A 6 3.89 -3.77 -11.51
CA ASN A 6 3.15 -3.99 -12.76
C ASN A 6 4.01 -3.99 -14.02
N CYS A 7 5.25 -3.53 -13.96
CA CYS A 7 6.11 -3.47 -15.12
C CYS A 7 6.96 -4.73 -15.25
N LYS A 8 7.01 -5.32 -16.45
CA LYS A 8 7.86 -6.49 -16.78
C LYS A 8 9.35 -6.14 -16.87
N LEU A 9 9.81 -5.11 -16.17
CA LEU A 9 11.21 -4.71 -16.11
C LEU A 9 12.00 -5.69 -15.25
N THR A 10 13.22 -5.98 -15.62
CA THR A 10 14.06 -6.98 -14.94
C THR A 10 14.55 -6.52 -13.58
N ASN A 11 14.80 -5.20 -13.43
CA ASN A 11 15.18 -4.62 -12.15
C ASN A 11 13.93 -4.19 -11.36
N PRO A 12 13.71 -4.70 -10.13
CA PRO A 12 12.59 -4.29 -9.30
C PRO A 12 12.51 -2.78 -9.03
N ASP A 13 13.68 -2.11 -8.92
CA ASP A 13 13.73 -0.69 -8.63
C ASP A 13 13.27 0.20 -9.79
N ASP A 14 13.22 -0.34 -11.01
CA ASP A 14 12.70 0.35 -12.20
C ASP A 14 11.17 0.21 -12.34
N ARG A 15 10.51 -0.46 -11.40
CA ARG A 15 9.07 -0.73 -11.44
C ARG A 15 8.30 0.20 -10.52
N ASP A 16 7.04 0.45 -10.87
CA ASP A 16 6.11 1.06 -9.94
C ASP A 16 5.81 0.09 -8.78
N PHE A 17 5.75 0.62 -7.58
CA PHE A 17 5.34 -0.14 -6.41
C PHE A 17 3.88 0.17 -6.10
N HIS A 18 2.99 -0.78 -6.36
CA HIS A 18 1.60 -0.74 -5.96
C HIS A 18 1.48 -1.29 -4.54
N ILE A 19 1.00 -0.45 -3.64
CA ILE A 19 0.91 -0.77 -2.22
C ILE A 19 -0.56 -0.69 -1.81
N GLY A 20 -1.13 -1.80 -1.33
CA GLY A 20 -2.46 -1.80 -0.73
C GLY A 20 -2.41 -1.28 0.70
N ILE A 21 -3.18 -0.24 0.99
CA ILE A 21 -3.36 0.29 2.34
C ILE A 21 -4.79 0.03 2.78
N GLY A 22 -4.97 -0.82 3.79
CA GLY A 22 -6.25 -1.08 4.42
C GLY A 22 -6.51 -0.12 5.58
N PHE A 23 -7.79 0.03 5.91
CA PHE A 23 -8.24 0.87 7.03
C PHE A 23 -8.61 0.04 8.27
N ASP A 24 -8.59 -1.28 8.17
CA ASP A 24 -8.96 -2.18 9.26
C ASP A 24 -7.73 -2.54 10.14
N ARG A 25 -7.83 -2.15 11.42
CA ARG A 25 -6.79 -2.43 12.41
C ARG A 25 -6.74 -3.91 12.83
N THR A 26 -7.86 -4.62 12.77
CA THR A 26 -7.92 -6.04 13.12
C THR A 26 -7.11 -6.83 12.12
N THR A 27 -7.34 -6.62 10.83
CA THR A 27 -6.59 -7.25 9.75
C THR A 27 -5.10 -6.89 9.81
N ALA A 28 -4.76 -5.64 10.15
CA ALA A 28 -3.37 -5.23 10.33
C ALA A 28 -2.67 -6.03 11.45
N ALA A 29 -3.34 -6.20 12.59
CA ALA A 29 -2.81 -7.00 13.71
C ALA A 29 -2.65 -8.49 13.34
N GLU A 30 -3.57 -9.04 12.57
CA GLU A 30 -3.51 -10.42 12.08
C GLU A 30 -2.35 -10.65 11.11
N ILE A 31 -2.01 -9.65 10.31
CA ILE A 31 -0.82 -9.67 9.45
C ILE A 31 0.46 -9.58 10.30
N GLU A 32 0.50 -8.64 11.25
CA GLU A 32 1.68 -8.40 12.09
C GLU A 32 2.04 -9.61 12.95
N ASN A 33 1.06 -10.36 13.44
CA ASN A 33 1.28 -11.57 14.24
C ASN A 33 1.41 -12.86 13.40
N GLY A 34 1.35 -12.75 12.07
CA GLY A 34 1.51 -13.87 11.13
C GLY A 34 0.30 -14.78 10.99
N THR A 35 -0.87 -14.40 11.52
CA THR A 35 -2.12 -15.16 11.34
C THR A 35 -2.63 -15.06 9.90
N ILE A 36 -2.44 -13.91 9.26
CA ILE A 36 -2.70 -13.70 7.83
C ILE A 36 -1.36 -13.51 7.11
N SER A 37 -1.12 -14.32 6.09
CA SER A 37 0.03 -14.15 5.19
C SER A 37 -0.28 -13.12 4.12
N ILE A 38 0.61 -12.14 3.95
CA ILE A 38 0.54 -11.21 2.83
C ILE A 38 1.07 -11.94 1.59
N SER A 39 0.21 -12.14 0.61
CA SER A 39 0.60 -12.73 -0.67
C SER A 39 1.09 -11.67 -1.64
N ASP A 40 2.24 -11.92 -2.27
CA ASP A 40 2.75 -11.08 -3.37
C ASP A 40 1.91 -11.22 -4.65
N ASN A 41 1.07 -12.25 -4.72
CA ASN A 41 0.18 -12.50 -5.85
C ASN A 41 -1.26 -12.69 -5.36
N PRO A 42 -1.91 -11.60 -5.12
CA PRO A 42 -3.24 -11.55 -4.55
C PRO A 42 -4.31 -12.17 -5.47
N THR A 43 -5.02 -13.11 -4.95
CA THR A 43 -6.31 -13.53 -5.52
C THR A 43 -7.39 -12.56 -5.03
N GLY A 44 -8.45 -12.35 -5.81
CA GLY A 44 -9.56 -11.49 -5.42
C GLY A 44 -10.28 -11.88 -4.12
N THR A 45 -9.99 -13.07 -3.60
CA THR A 45 -10.54 -13.62 -2.35
C THR A 45 -9.81 -13.16 -1.09
N ASP A 46 -8.75 -12.33 -1.20
CA ASP A 46 -8.06 -11.78 -0.04
C ASP A 46 -8.84 -10.58 0.52
N PRO A 47 -9.48 -10.70 1.71
CA PRO A 47 -10.31 -9.62 2.28
C PRO A 47 -9.53 -8.33 2.52
N PHE A 48 -8.25 -8.42 2.85
CA PHE A 48 -7.42 -7.24 3.08
C PHE A 48 -7.29 -6.41 1.81
N LYS A 49 -7.15 -7.05 0.65
CA LYS A 49 -7.05 -6.35 -0.62
C LYS A 49 -8.35 -5.73 -1.04
N GLN A 50 -9.43 -6.49 -0.92
CA GLN A 50 -10.77 -5.99 -1.23
C GLN A 50 -11.11 -4.74 -0.40
N ALA A 51 -10.51 -4.60 0.78
CA ALA A 51 -10.62 -3.43 1.65
C ALA A 51 -9.48 -2.40 1.47
N SER A 52 -8.55 -2.59 0.53
CA SER A 52 -7.38 -1.73 0.36
C SER A 52 -7.60 -0.65 -0.67
N VAL A 53 -7.07 0.53 -0.39
CA VAL A 53 -6.82 1.59 -1.39
C VAL A 53 -5.39 1.46 -1.90
N ILE A 54 -5.20 1.62 -3.20
CA ILE A 54 -3.88 1.54 -3.81
C ILE A 54 -3.16 2.88 -3.66
N VAL A 55 -1.90 2.81 -3.27
CA VAL A 55 -0.97 3.93 -3.33
C VAL A 55 0.24 3.52 -4.14
N GLU A 56 0.69 4.39 -5.04
CA GLU A 56 1.70 4.03 -6.04
C GLU A 56 2.95 4.89 -5.93
N MET A 57 4.09 4.20 -5.80
CA MET A 57 5.41 4.83 -5.78
C MET A 57 6.08 4.63 -7.12
N THR A 58 6.14 5.69 -7.93
CA THR A 58 6.77 5.63 -9.25
C THR A 58 8.31 5.57 -9.14
N PRO A 59 8.99 4.80 -10.00
CA PRO A 59 10.44 4.61 -9.93
C PRO A 59 11.20 5.93 -10.14
N HIS A 60 10.74 6.76 -11.07
CA HIS A 60 11.38 8.04 -11.37
C HIS A 60 11.35 8.99 -10.16
N TYR A 61 10.20 9.07 -9.46
CA TYR A 61 10.06 9.90 -8.28
C TYR A 61 10.91 9.37 -7.12
N ARG A 62 10.86 8.04 -6.87
CA ARG A 62 11.68 7.39 -5.85
C ARG A 62 13.18 7.63 -6.08
N ALA A 63 13.69 7.35 -7.28
CA ALA A 63 15.10 7.51 -7.60
C ALA A 63 15.59 8.94 -7.38
N LYS A 64 14.75 9.93 -7.63
CA LYS A 64 15.10 11.35 -7.51
C LYS A 64 15.03 11.90 -6.09
N TYR A 65 13.99 11.52 -5.32
CA TYR A 65 13.68 12.18 -4.06
C TYR A 65 13.79 11.25 -2.84
N HIS A 66 13.63 9.93 -3.05
CA HIS A 66 13.56 8.93 -2.00
C HIS A 66 14.31 7.65 -2.40
N PRO A 67 15.63 7.72 -2.64
CA PRO A 67 16.41 6.59 -3.16
C PRO A 67 16.42 5.37 -2.23
N ASN A 68 16.05 5.55 -0.96
CA ASN A 68 15.96 4.48 0.03
C ASN A 68 14.61 3.73 -0.01
N TRP A 69 13.61 4.22 -0.74
CA TRP A 69 12.31 3.57 -0.87
C TRP A 69 12.43 2.38 -1.84
N ASN A 70 12.96 1.30 -1.35
CA ASN A 70 13.15 0.05 -2.08
C ASN A 70 12.21 -1.05 -1.58
N LEU A 71 12.10 -2.12 -2.34
CA LEU A 71 11.18 -3.21 -2.01
C LEU A 71 11.50 -3.88 -0.66
N PRO A 72 12.76 -4.20 -0.30
CA PRO A 72 13.08 -4.77 1.00
C PRO A 72 12.64 -3.90 2.19
N LEU A 73 12.81 -2.58 2.12
CA LEU A 73 12.35 -1.66 3.15
C LEU A 73 10.83 -1.69 3.28
N LEU A 74 10.14 -1.61 2.15
CA LEU A 74 8.68 -1.58 2.15
C LEU A 74 8.06 -2.90 2.64
N GLN A 75 8.66 -4.04 2.36
CA GLN A 75 8.20 -5.35 2.83
C GLN A 75 8.20 -5.47 4.37
N GLN A 76 9.07 -4.74 5.05
CA GLN A 76 9.13 -4.69 6.52
C GLN A 76 7.95 -3.93 7.15
N LEU A 77 7.18 -3.19 6.35
CA LEU A 77 6.05 -2.39 6.82
C LEU A 77 4.72 -3.15 6.88
N GLY A 78 4.72 -4.44 6.59
CA GLY A 78 3.52 -5.27 6.70
C GLY A 78 2.87 -5.14 8.09
N GLY A 79 1.56 -4.88 8.15
CA GLY A 79 0.84 -4.69 9.41
C GLY A 79 1.07 -3.34 10.12
N LYS A 80 2.10 -2.59 9.76
CA LYS A 80 2.38 -1.29 10.38
C LYS A 80 1.31 -0.24 10.03
N GLN A 81 1.06 0.65 10.98
CA GLN A 81 0.26 1.85 10.72
C GLN A 81 1.11 2.86 9.92
N VAL A 82 0.56 3.30 8.80
CA VAL A 82 1.24 4.23 7.90
C VAL A 82 0.38 5.46 7.59
N LYS A 83 1.04 6.56 7.28
CA LYS A 83 0.43 7.78 6.75
C LYS A 83 1.08 8.10 5.41
N VAL A 84 0.26 8.29 4.38
CA VAL A 84 0.71 8.49 3.02
C VAL A 84 0.17 9.80 2.47
N VAL A 85 1.01 10.51 1.75
CA VAL A 85 0.65 11.72 1.03
C VAL A 85 0.97 11.52 -0.45
N GLY A 86 0.07 11.94 -1.31
CA GLY A 86 0.22 11.79 -2.76
C GLY A 86 -0.85 12.56 -3.51
N GLN A 87 -0.82 12.48 -4.83
CA GLN A 87 -1.87 13.03 -5.67
C GLN A 87 -2.99 11.99 -5.82
N LEU A 88 -4.24 12.46 -5.70
CA LEU A 88 -5.40 11.60 -5.95
C LEU A 88 -5.59 11.47 -7.46
N LEU A 89 -5.57 10.23 -7.94
CA LEU A 89 -5.76 9.86 -9.35
C LEU A 89 -6.91 8.87 -9.45
N MET A 90 -7.73 9.00 -10.48
CA MET A 90 -8.68 7.97 -10.86
C MET A 90 -8.02 7.02 -11.86
N ASP A 91 -7.86 5.76 -11.47
CA ASP A 91 -7.28 4.73 -12.32
C ASP A 91 -8.32 4.22 -13.34
N ASN A 92 -8.25 4.76 -14.55
CA ASN A 92 -9.15 4.39 -15.63
C ASN A 92 -8.83 3.04 -16.29
N GLU A 93 -7.64 2.47 -16.02
CA GLU A 93 -7.24 1.19 -16.59
C GLU A 93 -7.80 0.01 -15.78
N HIS A 94 -8.12 0.26 -14.50
CA HIS A 94 -8.62 -0.75 -13.57
C HIS A 94 -9.96 -0.32 -12.95
N ASN A 95 -10.91 0.15 -13.75
CA ASN A 95 -12.15 0.77 -13.27
C ASN A 95 -13.41 -0.11 -13.45
N ASP A 96 -13.26 -1.39 -13.74
CA ASP A 96 -14.39 -2.30 -13.88
C ASP A 96 -14.72 -3.07 -12.59
N SER A 97 -15.91 -3.69 -12.54
CA SER A 97 -16.41 -4.42 -11.37
C SER A 97 -15.62 -5.70 -11.05
N SER A 98 -14.89 -6.24 -12.02
CA SER A 98 -14.00 -7.40 -11.77
C SER A 98 -12.72 -7.02 -11.02
N GLN A 99 -12.44 -5.73 -10.87
CA GLN A 99 -11.24 -5.24 -10.23
C GLN A 99 -11.54 -4.43 -8.97
N ASN A 100 -12.66 -3.70 -8.95
CA ASN A 100 -13.04 -2.83 -7.83
C ASN A 100 -14.21 -3.39 -7.05
N CYS A 101 -14.00 -3.64 -5.76
CA CYS A 101 -15.01 -4.15 -4.86
C CYS A 101 -16.02 -3.09 -4.40
N ALA A 102 -15.82 -1.83 -4.77
CA ALA A 102 -16.76 -0.74 -4.44
C ALA A 102 -17.95 -0.62 -5.39
N PHE A 103 -17.98 -1.33 -6.51
CA PHE A 103 -19.11 -1.34 -7.43
C PHE A 103 -20.22 -2.26 -6.93
N ASP A 104 -21.49 -1.88 -7.17
CA ASP A 104 -22.66 -2.67 -6.74
C ASP A 104 -22.73 -4.06 -7.39
N ASP A 105 -22.19 -4.19 -8.61
CA ASP A 105 -22.10 -5.42 -9.39
C ASP A 105 -20.72 -6.09 -9.31
N HIS A 106 -19.98 -5.82 -8.23
CA HIS A 106 -18.63 -6.34 -8.05
C HIS A 106 -18.59 -7.87 -8.04
N ASP A 107 -17.51 -8.40 -8.61
CA ASP A 107 -17.18 -9.81 -8.55
C ASP A 107 -16.22 -10.07 -7.39
N LEU A 108 -16.78 -10.50 -6.24
CA LEU A 108 -16.00 -10.75 -5.03
C LEU A 108 -14.93 -11.84 -5.19
N ASP A 109 -15.07 -12.70 -6.19
CA ASP A 109 -14.06 -13.73 -6.46
C ASP A 109 -12.85 -13.17 -7.22
N HIS A 110 -12.98 -12.00 -7.84
CA HIS A 110 -11.95 -11.42 -8.67
C HIS A 110 -11.52 -9.99 -8.27
N CYS A 111 -12.42 -9.18 -7.72
CA CYS A 111 -12.07 -7.81 -7.34
C CYS A 111 -11.01 -7.77 -6.24
N TRP A 112 -10.09 -6.81 -6.31
CA TRP A 112 -8.89 -6.81 -5.49
C TRP A 112 -8.53 -5.44 -4.89
N ARG A 113 -9.39 -4.45 -5.03
CA ARG A 113 -9.18 -3.09 -4.48
C ARG A 113 -10.51 -2.48 -4.07
N ALA A 114 -10.49 -1.65 -3.04
CA ALA A 114 -11.68 -1.02 -2.49
C ALA A 114 -12.16 0.21 -3.28
N SER A 115 -11.37 0.72 -4.21
CA SER A 115 -11.66 1.98 -4.90
C SER A 115 -10.93 2.08 -6.24
N VAL A 116 -11.56 2.77 -7.20
CA VAL A 116 -10.88 3.22 -8.44
C VAL A 116 -9.91 4.37 -8.18
N TRP A 117 -10.02 5.04 -7.03
CA TRP A 117 -9.12 6.11 -6.64
C TRP A 117 -7.87 5.56 -6.01
N GLU A 118 -6.74 6.13 -6.36
CA GLU A 118 -5.43 5.82 -5.84
C GLU A 118 -4.61 7.08 -5.57
N LEU A 119 -3.57 6.95 -4.76
CA LEU A 119 -2.58 8.02 -4.62
C LEU A 119 -1.41 7.75 -5.57
N HIS A 120 -1.27 8.57 -6.61
CA HIS A 120 -0.28 8.42 -7.66
C HIS A 120 0.26 9.78 -8.19
N PRO A 121 1.55 10.09 -8.02
CA PRO A 121 2.52 9.36 -7.23
C PRO A 121 2.38 9.65 -5.73
N VAL A 122 2.86 8.73 -4.92
CA VAL A 122 3.14 8.99 -3.49
C VAL A 122 4.30 9.96 -3.39
N THR A 123 4.13 11.01 -2.59
CA THR A 123 5.12 12.08 -2.40
C THR A 123 5.71 12.15 -1.00
N ALA A 124 5.02 11.57 0.00
CA ALA A 124 5.56 11.36 1.33
C ALA A 124 4.95 10.10 1.96
N PHE A 125 5.74 9.42 2.75
CA PHE A 125 5.35 8.20 3.43
C PHE A 125 5.91 8.21 4.84
N TYR A 126 5.07 7.91 5.83
CA TYR A 126 5.44 7.89 7.24
C TYR A 126 5.00 6.59 7.87
N VAL A 127 5.78 6.11 8.81
CA VAL A 127 5.51 4.91 9.62
C VAL A 127 5.28 5.35 11.06
N CYS A 128 4.24 4.80 11.68
CA CYS A 128 4.02 5.00 13.11
C CYS A 128 5.09 4.23 13.90
N SER A 129 5.93 4.94 14.60
CA SER A 129 7.01 4.39 15.46
C SER A 129 6.65 4.42 16.95
N SER A 130 5.46 4.87 17.29
CA SER A 130 4.94 4.89 18.66
C SER A 130 4.42 3.50 19.08
N GLN A 131 4.50 3.21 20.38
CA GLN A 131 3.85 2.02 20.98
C GLN A 131 2.33 2.12 20.99
N SER A 132 1.79 3.33 20.89
CA SER A 132 0.35 3.59 20.74
C SER A 132 0.06 3.99 19.31
N PRO A 133 -1.16 3.74 18.80
CA PRO A 133 -1.54 4.18 17.46
C PRO A 133 -1.33 5.69 17.28
N CYS A 134 -0.70 6.06 16.17
CA CYS A 134 -0.46 7.45 15.83
C CYS A 134 -1.76 8.13 15.35
N ALA A 135 -1.99 9.38 15.76
CA ALA A 135 -3.11 10.16 15.27
C ALA A 135 -2.81 10.69 13.85
N GLY A 136 -3.76 10.54 12.94
CA GLY A 136 -3.57 10.91 11.53
C GLY A 136 -3.36 12.41 11.31
N ASP A 137 -3.94 13.25 12.16
CA ASP A 137 -3.89 14.71 12.15
C ASP A 137 -2.70 15.29 12.93
N SER A 138 -1.90 14.45 13.59
CA SER A 138 -0.71 14.82 14.34
C SER A 138 0.56 14.57 13.52
N THR A 139 1.65 15.22 13.92
CA THR A 139 3.03 14.88 13.50
C THR A 139 3.74 14.00 14.52
N GLU A 140 3.18 13.87 15.71
CA GLU A 140 3.78 13.12 16.81
C GLU A 140 3.68 11.61 16.56
N GLY A 141 4.77 10.90 16.82
CA GLY A 141 4.87 9.44 16.65
C GLY A 141 5.08 8.97 15.22
N TRP A 142 5.05 9.87 14.24
CA TRP A 142 5.30 9.54 12.84
C TRP A 142 6.77 9.75 12.47
N THR A 143 7.38 8.75 11.88
CA THR A 143 8.73 8.80 11.32
C THR A 143 8.64 8.75 9.80
N ALA A 144 9.32 9.66 9.11
CA ALA A 144 9.39 9.60 7.66
C ALA A 144 10.06 8.30 7.22
N LEU A 145 9.58 7.71 6.12
CA LEU A 145 10.13 6.43 5.64
C LEU A 145 11.62 6.53 5.27
N ASP A 146 12.09 7.72 4.87
CA ASP A 146 13.50 7.96 4.59
C ASP A 146 14.40 7.82 5.84
N ASP A 147 13.83 8.09 7.03
CA ASP A 147 14.53 8.05 8.32
C ASP A 147 14.15 6.80 9.14
N TRP A 148 13.22 5.99 8.63
CA TRP A 148 12.73 4.83 9.36
C TRP A 148 13.73 3.68 9.24
N ASN A 149 14.12 3.16 10.40
CA ASN A 149 14.91 1.94 10.52
C ASN A 149 14.13 0.98 11.41
N GLU A 150 14.10 -0.30 11.04
CA GLU A 150 13.53 -1.33 11.88
C GLU A 150 14.23 -1.33 13.24
N GLN A 151 13.46 -1.14 14.33
CA GLN A 151 13.95 -1.20 15.71
C GLN A 151 13.78 -2.60 16.26
#